data_d4cdcb0a8409829a6f65da9053ff24bf
#
_entry.id   d4cdcb0a8409829a6f65da9053ff24bf
#
_cell.length_a   1.000
_cell.length_b   1.000
_cell.length_c   1.000
_cell.angle_alpha   90.00
_cell.angle_beta   90.00
_cell.angle_gamma   90.00
#
_symmetry.space_group_name_H-M   'P 1'
#
loop_
_entity.id
_entity.type
_entity.pdbx_description
1 polymer ?
#
loop_
_entity_poly.entity_id
_entity_poly.type
_entity_poly.pdbx_seq_one_letter_code
_entity_poly.pdbx_strand_id
1 'polypeptide(L)'
;MNLHEYQGKALFAEYGLPVSVGQAVDTPDAAEAAAKALGGDKWVVKAQVHAGGRGKAGGVKLVDSPAEARAFAESWLGKNLVTYQTDANGQPVSKILVETCTDIADELYLGAVVDRSTRRIVFMASTEGGIEIEKVADETPEKILKATIDPLVGPQPYQGRELAFKLGLKGQQIKQFVIIFNGLATLFKEKDLALIEVNPLVITDEGNLHCLDAKVVVDSNAMYRHKDLQAMHDPSQEDEREAAAAAWELNYVALEGNIGCMVNGAGLAMGTMDIVKLHGGQPANFLDVGGGATKERVTEAFKIILSDENVQAVLINIFGGIVRCDLIAEGVIGAVNEVGVEVPVVVRLEGNNAELGREVLAESGLNIIAATSLTDAAQQVVAAAGGVA
;
A
#
# COMPACT_ATOMS: atom_id res chain seq x y z
N MET A 1 -1.06 0.26 -6.40
CA MET A 1 -0.26 1.49 -6.44
C MET A 1 -1.02 2.60 -5.76
N ASN A 2 -0.45 3.22 -4.73
CA ASN A 2 -1.04 4.37 -4.04
C ASN A 2 -0.76 5.65 -4.82
N LEU A 3 -1.69 6.62 -4.73
CA LEU A 3 -1.48 7.98 -5.23
C LEU A 3 -1.34 8.96 -4.06
N HIS A 4 -0.56 10.02 -4.25
CA HIS A 4 -0.58 11.16 -3.33
C HIS A 4 -1.94 11.86 -3.35
N GLU A 5 -2.29 12.55 -2.27
CA GLU A 5 -3.56 13.29 -2.16
C GLU A 5 -3.76 14.28 -3.32
N TYR A 6 -2.73 15.04 -3.69
CA TYR A 6 -2.84 16.01 -4.79
C TYR A 6 -3.14 15.33 -6.15
N GLN A 7 -2.62 14.11 -6.38
CA GLN A 7 -2.90 13.33 -7.58
C GLN A 7 -4.33 12.80 -7.56
N GLY A 8 -4.77 12.26 -6.41
CA GLY A 8 -6.15 11.83 -6.21
C GLY A 8 -7.16 12.96 -6.42
N LYS A 9 -6.89 14.15 -5.88
CA LYS A 9 -7.72 15.35 -6.08
C LYS A 9 -7.74 15.83 -7.54
N ALA A 10 -6.63 15.72 -8.26
CA ALA A 10 -6.61 16.01 -9.68
C ALA A 10 -7.55 15.09 -10.47
N LEU A 11 -7.54 13.77 -10.16
CA LEU A 11 -8.50 12.84 -10.73
C LEU A 11 -9.95 13.18 -10.33
N PHE A 12 -10.19 13.55 -9.08
CA PHE A 12 -11.52 13.97 -8.64
C PHE A 12 -12.03 15.18 -9.46
N ALA A 13 -11.18 16.18 -9.68
CA ALA A 13 -11.50 17.35 -10.49
C ALA A 13 -11.81 16.99 -11.96
N GLU A 14 -11.07 16.06 -12.57
CA GLU A 14 -11.34 15.55 -13.92
C GLU A 14 -12.73 14.92 -14.05
N TYR A 15 -13.23 14.30 -12.99
CA TYR A 15 -14.57 13.70 -12.93
C TYR A 15 -15.64 14.66 -12.38
N GLY A 16 -15.32 15.94 -12.28
CA GLY A 16 -16.28 17.00 -11.90
C GLY A 16 -16.64 17.00 -10.42
N LEU A 17 -15.80 16.43 -9.55
CA LEU A 17 -16.03 16.39 -8.11
C LEU A 17 -15.54 17.71 -7.46
N PRO A 18 -16.25 18.21 -6.43
CA PRO A 18 -15.85 19.42 -5.74
C PRO A 18 -14.63 19.18 -4.85
N VAL A 19 -13.49 19.74 -5.22
CA VAL A 19 -12.22 19.70 -4.48
C VAL A 19 -11.66 21.10 -4.31
N SER A 20 -10.85 21.30 -3.26
CA SER A 20 -10.13 22.57 -3.07
C SER A 20 -9.15 22.83 -4.21
N VAL A 21 -9.03 24.09 -4.60
CA VAL A 21 -7.99 24.51 -5.53
C VAL A 21 -6.67 24.48 -4.78
N GLY A 22 -5.68 23.81 -5.34
CA GLY A 22 -4.38 23.65 -4.69
C GLY A 22 -3.25 23.42 -5.68
N GLN A 23 -2.02 23.55 -5.16
CA GLN A 23 -0.81 23.31 -5.92
C GLN A 23 0.18 22.49 -5.07
N ALA A 24 0.65 21.38 -5.63
CA ALA A 24 1.74 20.61 -5.03
C ALA A 24 3.09 21.22 -5.42
N VAL A 25 3.97 21.41 -4.45
CA VAL A 25 5.27 22.08 -4.60
C VAL A 25 6.37 21.28 -3.90
N ASP A 26 7.61 21.45 -4.33
CA ASP A 26 8.79 20.72 -3.85
C ASP A 26 9.87 21.63 -3.23
N THR A 27 9.62 22.94 -3.16
CA THR A 27 10.51 23.90 -2.53
C THR A 27 9.75 24.88 -1.63
N PRO A 28 10.40 25.42 -0.58
CA PRO A 28 9.78 26.43 0.29
C PRO A 28 9.36 27.69 -0.45
N ASP A 29 10.18 28.16 -1.41
CA ASP A 29 9.87 29.36 -2.21
C ASP A 29 8.63 29.13 -3.10
N ALA A 30 8.47 27.92 -3.65
CA ALA A 30 7.30 27.55 -4.43
C ALA A 30 6.04 27.47 -3.54
N ALA A 31 6.16 27.06 -2.26
CA ALA A 31 5.03 27.05 -1.33
C ALA A 31 4.52 28.48 -1.04
N GLU A 32 5.43 29.42 -0.83
CA GLU A 32 5.07 30.83 -0.68
C GLU A 32 4.42 31.40 -1.94
N ALA A 33 4.99 31.09 -3.11
CA ALA A 33 4.46 31.52 -4.38
C ALA A 33 3.06 30.94 -4.68
N ALA A 34 2.85 29.66 -4.36
CA ALA A 34 1.56 29.00 -4.49
C ALA A 34 0.48 29.64 -3.63
N ALA A 35 0.77 29.92 -2.35
CA ALA A 35 -0.16 30.62 -1.45
C ALA A 35 -0.55 32.01 -2.01
N LYS A 36 0.44 32.78 -2.50
CA LYS A 36 0.18 34.08 -3.14
C LYS A 36 -0.68 33.95 -4.42
N ALA A 37 -0.42 32.95 -5.23
CA ALA A 37 -1.14 32.73 -6.49
C ALA A 37 -2.60 32.28 -6.26
N LEU A 38 -2.84 31.46 -5.24
CA LEU A 38 -4.18 31.01 -4.85
C LEU A 38 -5.05 32.17 -4.32
N GLY A 39 -4.44 33.22 -3.81
CA GLY A 39 -5.18 34.33 -3.18
C GLY A 39 -5.84 33.93 -1.86
N GLY A 40 -6.62 34.85 -1.30
CA GLY A 40 -7.25 34.64 0.02
C GLY A 40 -6.35 35.09 1.18
N ASP A 41 -6.77 34.77 2.40
CA ASP A 41 -6.11 35.13 3.66
C ASP A 41 -5.73 33.91 4.51
N LYS A 42 -6.17 32.72 4.13
CA LYS A 42 -5.89 31.45 4.82
C LYS A 42 -5.69 30.30 3.81
N TRP A 43 -4.76 29.44 4.15
CA TRP A 43 -4.46 28.25 3.34
C TRP A 43 -4.26 27.04 4.24
N VAL A 44 -4.48 25.85 3.70
CA VAL A 44 -4.09 24.58 4.31
C VAL A 44 -2.84 24.06 3.61
N VAL A 45 -1.81 23.74 4.37
CA VAL A 45 -0.56 23.15 3.89
C VAL A 45 -0.45 21.72 4.38
N LYS A 46 -0.19 20.76 3.45
CA LYS A 46 -0.23 19.33 3.75
C LYS A 46 1.00 18.63 3.20
N ALA A 47 1.76 17.96 4.07
CA ALA A 47 2.82 17.06 3.65
C ALA A 47 2.24 15.89 2.85
N GLN A 48 2.88 15.55 1.73
CA GLN A 48 2.41 14.50 0.83
C GLN A 48 3.17 13.21 1.08
N VAL A 49 2.49 12.25 1.72
CA VAL A 49 2.97 10.88 1.99
C VAL A 49 1.82 9.89 1.76
N HIS A 50 2.13 8.61 1.51
CA HIS A 50 1.14 7.55 1.31
C HIS A 50 0.59 6.97 2.64
N ALA A 51 0.56 7.76 3.70
CA ALA A 51 0.05 7.36 5.00
C ALA A 51 -1.08 8.29 5.48
N GLY A 52 -2.05 7.71 6.19
CA GLY A 52 -3.06 8.45 6.91
C GLY A 52 -2.54 9.01 8.24
N GLY A 53 -3.39 9.82 8.92
CA GLY A 53 -3.03 10.38 10.23
C GLY A 53 -2.07 11.57 10.19
N ARG A 54 -1.81 12.12 9.03
CA ARG A 54 -0.90 13.26 8.82
C ARG A 54 -1.21 14.47 9.73
N GLY A 55 -2.51 14.76 9.92
CA GLY A 55 -2.94 15.87 10.80
C GLY A 55 -2.46 15.69 12.23
N LYS A 56 -2.62 14.50 12.83
CA LYS A 56 -2.16 14.18 14.19
C LYS A 56 -0.63 14.19 14.31
N ALA A 57 0.08 13.92 13.23
CA ALA A 57 1.54 13.93 13.17
C ALA A 57 2.14 15.29 12.82
N GLY A 58 1.33 16.36 12.72
CA GLY A 58 1.79 17.70 12.36
C GLY A 58 2.07 17.92 10.87
N GLY A 59 1.74 16.96 10.02
CA GLY A 59 1.89 17.02 8.57
C GLY A 59 0.77 17.81 7.85
N VAL A 60 -0.16 18.42 8.60
CA VAL A 60 -1.21 19.31 8.08
C VAL A 60 -1.30 20.53 8.99
N LYS A 61 -1.33 21.72 8.40
CA LYS A 61 -1.43 22.98 9.15
C LYS A 61 -2.27 24.01 8.40
N LEU A 62 -3.10 24.74 9.14
CA LEU A 62 -3.71 25.97 8.68
C LEU A 62 -2.69 27.11 8.84
N VAL A 63 -2.54 27.95 7.82
CA VAL A 63 -1.60 29.08 7.79
C VAL A 63 -2.31 30.35 7.34
N ASP A 64 -1.94 31.47 7.97
CA ASP A 64 -2.57 32.78 7.77
C ASP A 64 -1.69 33.73 6.90
N SER A 65 -0.55 33.25 6.43
CA SER A 65 0.33 34.02 5.55
C SER A 65 1.14 33.13 4.60
N PRO A 66 1.52 33.63 3.40
CA PRO A 66 2.41 32.91 2.49
C PRO A 66 3.77 32.58 3.12
N ALA A 67 4.27 33.43 4.03
CA ALA A 67 5.53 33.19 4.77
C ALA A 67 5.41 31.95 5.70
N GLU A 68 4.25 31.73 6.31
CA GLU A 68 4.01 30.53 7.10
C GLU A 68 3.92 29.27 6.24
N ALA A 69 3.36 29.35 5.02
CA ALA A 69 3.37 28.24 4.06
C ALA A 69 4.82 27.86 3.69
N ARG A 70 5.69 28.86 3.45
CA ARG A 70 7.12 28.65 3.26
C ARG A 70 7.76 27.97 4.47
N ALA A 71 7.55 28.49 5.67
CA ALA A 71 8.13 27.94 6.91
C ALA A 71 7.68 26.48 7.15
N PHE A 72 6.42 26.15 6.86
CA PHE A 72 5.93 24.78 6.92
C PHE A 72 6.67 23.87 5.92
N ALA A 73 6.85 24.32 4.68
CA ALA A 73 7.58 23.56 3.68
C ALA A 73 9.06 23.36 4.10
N GLU A 74 9.75 24.37 4.65
CA GLU A 74 11.10 24.26 5.22
C GLU A 74 11.17 23.25 6.38
N SER A 75 10.10 23.13 7.14
CA SER A 75 10.05 22.22 8.29
C SER A 75 9.91 20.75 7.89
N TRP A 76 9.31 20.45 6.73
CA TRP A 76 8.97 19.09 6.33
C TRP A 76 9.72 18.55 5.10
N LEU A 77 10.00 19.38 4.08
CA LEU A 77 10.68 18.90 2.87
C LEU A 77 12.04 18.26 3.21
N GLY A 78 12.27 17.07 2.66
CA GLY A 78 13.48 16.28 2.91
C GLY A 78 13.54 15.58 4.26
N LYS A 79 12.45 15.56 5.03
CA LYS A 79 12.34 14.82 6.29
C LYS A 79 11.28 13.73 6.18
N ASN A 80 11.34 12.78 7.10
CA ASN A 80 10.34 11.73 7.19
C ASN A 80 9.19 12.13 8.13
N LEU A 81 7.97 11.85 7.70
CA LEU A 81 6.77 12.01 8.52
C LEU A 81 6.39 10.63 9.09
N VAL A 82 6.42 10.54 10.43
CA VAL A 82 6.00 9.34 11.16
C VAL A 82 4.54 9.52 11.57
N THR A 83 3.69 8.59 11.19
CA THR A 83 2.27 8.53 11.59
C THR A 83 1.99 7.18 12.25
N TYR A 84 0.79 6.98 12.79
CA TYR A 84 0.39 5.67 13.33
C TYR A 84 0.22 4.57 12.25
N GLN A 85 0.25 4.94 10.96
CA GLN A 85 0.17 4.00 9.83
C GLN A 85 1.54 3.71 9.20
N THR A 86 2.60 4.39 9.63
CA THR A 86 3.97 4.13 9.17
C THR A 86 4.74 3.30 10.20
N ASP A 87 5.85 2.74 9.77
CA ASP A 87 6.87 2.25 10.69
C ASP A 87 7.55 3.41 11.47
N ALA A 88 8.54 3.08 12.30
CA ALA A 88 9.29 4.05 13.10
C ALA A 88 10.15 5.01 12.25
N ASN A 89 10.50 4.63 11.03
CA ASN A 89 11.28 5.46 10.11
C ASN A 89 10.41 6.51 9.42
N GLY A 90 9.10 6.27 9.29
CA GLY A 90 8.17 7.14 8.59
C GLY A 90 8.35 7.13 7.08
N GLN A 91 7.67 8.05 6.40
CA GLN A 91 7.75 8.20 4.93
C GLN A 91 8.32 9.55 4.54
N PRO A 92 9.19 9.62 3.50
CA PRO A 92 9.85 10.85 3.09
C PRO A 92 8.84 11.86 2.52
N VAL A 93 8.96 13.12 2.93
CA VAL A 93 8.16 14.22 2.41
C VAL A 93 8.92 14.90 1.29
N SER A 94 8.54 14.61 0.05
CA SER A 94 9.11 15.22 -1.16
C SER A 94 8.29 16.40 -1.68
N LYS A 95 7.03 16.50 -1.29
CA LYS A 95 6.09 17.55 -1.74
C LYS A 95 5.19 18.05 -0.61
N ILE A 96 4.83 19.32 -0.75
CA ILE A 96 3.80 19.99 0.08
C ILE A 96 2.65 20.38 -0.83
N LEU A 97 1.43 20.05 -0.46
CA LEU A 97 0.22 20.56 -1.09
C LEU A 97 -0.21 21.84 -0.37
N VAL A 98 -0.32 22.94 -1.10
CA VAL A 98 -0.87 24.22 -0.65
C VAL A 98 -2.26 24.38 -1.23
N GLU A 99 -3.28 24.51 -0.41
CA GLU A 99 -4.70 24.57 -0.85
C GLU A 99 -5.43 25.75 -0.25
N THR A 100 -6.49 26.18 -0.92
CA THR A 100 -7.47 27.12 -0.33
C THR A 100 -8.15 26.46 0.87
N CYS A 101 -8.36 27.25 1.92
CA CYS A 101 -9.07 26.79 3.11
C CYS A 101 -10.56 26.56 2.80
N THR A 102 -11.15 25.56 3.40
CA THR A 102 -12.58 25.26 3.36
C THR A 102 -13.13 25.28 4.77
N ASP A 103 -14.17 26.08 5.01
CA ASP A 103 -14.85 26.13 6.29
C ASP A 103 -15.75 24.87 6.42
N ILE A 104 -15.67 24.20 7.56
CA ILE A 104 -16.27 22.87 7.79
C ILE A 104 -17.36 23.00 8.87
N ALA A 105 -18.61 22.73 8.45
CA ALA A 105 -19.75 22.65 9.37
C ALA A 105 -19.96 21.22 9.89
N ASP A 106 -19.73 20.19 9.05
CA ASP A 106 -19.88 18.77 9.41
C ASP A 106 -19.00 17.88 8.57
N GLU A 107 -18.64 16.70 9.09
CA GLU A 107 -17.74 15.75 8.45
C GLU A 107 -18.43 14.40 8.23
N LEU A 108 -18.33 13.89 7.02
CA LEU A 108 -18.88 12.59 6.60
C LEU A 108 -17.74 11.71 6.07
N TYR A 109 -17.97 10.43 6.06
CA TYR A 109 -17.12 9.45 5.39
C TYR A 109 -17.79 8.97 4.10
N LEU A 110 -17.00 8.84 3.03
CA LEU A 110 -17.40 8.17 1.80
C LEU A 110 -16.22 7.44 1.19
N GLY A 111 -16.36 6.13 0.97
CA GLY A 111 -15.32 5.32 0.34
C GLY A 111 -15.89 4.19 -0.48
N ALA A 112 -15.07 3.58 -1.32
CA ALA A 112 -15.43 2.38 -2.06
C ALA A 112 -14.26 1.42 -2.18
N VAL A 113 -14.58 0.14 -2.16
CA VAL A 113 -13.64 -0.98 -2.32
C VAL A 113 -14.24 -2.05 -3.22
N VAL A 114 -13.39 -2.95 -3.70
CA VAL A 114 -13.84 -4.20 -4.33
C VAL A 114 -14.14 -5.22 -3.23
N ASP A 115 -15.42 -5.61 -3.10
CA ASP A 115 -15.80 -6.75 -2.29
C ASP A 115 -15.54 -8.05 -3.08
N ARG A 116 -14.54 -8.79 -2.65
CA ARG A 116 -14.13 -10.03 -3.29
C ARG A 116 -15.15 -11.16 -3.14
N SER A 117 -15.95 -11.14 -2.08
CA SER A 117 -16.96 -12.18 -1.82
C SER A 117 -18.14 -12.07 -2.79
N THR A 118 -18.64 -10.86 -3.01
CA THR A 118 -19.73 -10.59 -3.94
C THR A 118 -19.28 -10.23 -5.36
N ARG A 119 -17.97 -9.96 -5.56
CA ARG A 119 -17.37 -9.50 -6.81
C ARG A 119 -18.03 -8.23 -7.33
N ARG A 120 -18.25 -7.27 -6.41
CA ARG A 120 -18.93 -6.00 -6.66
C ARG A 120 -18.10 -4.85 -6.07
N ILE A 121 -18.35 -3.66 -6.58
CA ILE A 121 -17.87 -2.43 -5.96
C ILE A 121 -18.84 -2.09 -4.84
N VAL A 122 -18.34 -1.95 -3.61
CA VAL A 122 -19.15 -1.57 -2.45
C VAL A 122 -18.75 -0.18 -1.99
N PHE A 123 -19.70 0.73 -2.04
CA PHE A 123 -19.59 2.04 -1.42
C PHE A 123 -19.99 1.94 0.05
N MET A 124 -19.22 2.61 0.89
CA MET A 124 -19.45 2.78 2.32
C MET A 124 -19.57 4.26 2.61
N ALA A 125 -20.57 4.63 3.40
CA ALA A 125 -20.77 6.00 3.84
C ALA A 125 -21.14 6.02 5.33
N SER A 126 -20.69 7.05 6.06
CA SER A 126 -21.00 7.23 7.47
C SER A 126 -21.11 8.71 7.82
N THR A 127 -21.86 9.01 8.88
CA THR A 127 -21.86 10.33 9.54
C THR A 127 -20.63 10.54 10.43
N GLU A 128 -19.82 9.52 10.63
CA GLU A 128 -18.58 9.56 11.40
C GLU A 128 -17.42 9.84 10.42
N GLY A 129 -17.25 11.09 10.02
CA GLY A 129 -16.13 11.54 9.18
C GLY A 129 -14.92 11.98 9.99
N GLY A 130 -13.76 12.16 9.33
CA GLY A 130 -12.52 12.65 9.96
C GLY A 130 -11.85 11.68 10.94
N ILE A 131 -12.39 10.46 11.09
CA ILE A 131 -11.87 9.43 11.99
C ILE A 131 -11.57 8.13 11.22
N GLU A 132 -10.93 7.18 11.91
CA GLU A 132 -10.61 5.86 11.34
C GLU A 132 -11.89 5.04 11.16
N ILE A 133 -12.27 4.77 9.91
CA ILE A 133 -13.51 4.04 9.59
C ILE A 133 -13.47 2.60 10.09
N GLU A 134 -12.27 2.02 10.24
CA GLU A 134 -12.06 0.69 10.79
C GLU A 134 -12.57 0.59 12.24
N LYS A 135 -12.36 1.64 13.04
CA LYS A 135 -12.91 1.71 14.41
C LYS A 135 -14.45 1.78 14.40
N VAL A 136 -15.01 2.56 13.47
CA VAL A 136 -16.47 2.63 13.31
C VAL A 136 -17.03 1.27 12.90
N ALA A 137 -16.29 0.55 12.03
CA ALA A 137 -16.67 -0.80 11.60
C ALA A 137 -16.65 -1.83 12.73
N ASP A 138 -15.73 -1.70 13.67
CA ASP A 138 -15.56 -2.60 14.81
C ASP A 138 -16.52 -2.27 15.96
N GLU A 139 -16.62 -0.98 16.34
CA GLU A 139 -17.37 -0.53 17.50
C GLU A 139 -18.87 -0.28 17.21
N THR A 140 -19.20 0.25 16.03
CA THR A 140 -20.56 0.66 15.63
C THR A 140 -20.86 0.35 14.16
N PRO A 141 -20.81 -0.93 13.73
CA PRO A 141 -20.94 -1.32 12.32
C PRO A 141 -22.25 -0.88 11.67
N GLU A 142 -23.30 -0.65 12.45
CA GLU A 142 -24.60 -0.15 11.98
C GLU A 142 -24.54 1.30 11.46
N LYS A 143 -23.51 2.07 11.82
CA LYS A 143 -23.28 3.42 11.29
C LYS A 143 -22.66 3.41 9.89
N ILE A 144 -22.20 2.26 9.41
CA ILE A 144 -21.65 2.12 8.07
C ILE A 144 -22.78 1.72 7.11
N LEU A 145 -23.22 2.69 6.34
CA LEU A 145 -24.17 2.52 5.27
C LEU A 145 -23.49 1.97 4.03
N LYS A 146 -24.11 1.00 3.35
CA LYS A 146 -23.51 0.35 2.17
C LYS A 146 -24.42 0.47 0.94
N ALA A 147 -23.79 0.67 -0.22
CA ALA A 147 -24.43 0.55 -1.54
C ALA A 147 -23.54 -0.29 -2.44
N THR A 148 -24.11 -1.33 -3.02
CA THR A 148 -23.39 -2.26 -3.92
C THR A 148 -23.65 -1.87 -5.37
N ILE A 149 -22.57 -1.71 -6.16
CA ILE A 149 -22.64 -1.38 -7.59
C ILE A 149 -22.30 -2.63 -8.38
N ASP A 150 -23.19 -2.98 -9.29
CA ASP A 150 -22.90 -3.99 -10.30
C ASP A 150 -21.95 -3.40 -11.35
N PRO A 151 -20.78 -4.00 -11.59
CA PRO A 151 -19.77 -3.44 -12.52
C PRO A 151 -20.24 -3.42 -13.97
N LEU A 152 -21.23 -4.23 -14.35
CA LEU A 152 -21.80 -4.25 -15.70
C LEU A 152 -22.82 -3.12 -15.89
N VAL A 153 -23.69 -2.92 -14.89
CA VAL A 153 -24.75 -1.90 -14.93
C VAL A 153 -24.20 -0.51 -14.61
N GLY A 154 -23.18 -0.45 -13.76
CA GLY A 154 -22.60 0.79 -13.25
C GLY A 154 -23.44 1.46 -12.17
N PRO A 155 -23.00 2.64 -11.68
CA PRO A 155 -23.67 3.37 -10.62
C PRO A 155 -25.06 3.86 -11.09
N GLN A 156 -26.04 3.79 -10.19
CA GLN A 156 -27.39 4.28 -10.45
C GLN A 156 -27.71 5.44 -9.51
N PRO A 157 -28.31 6.55 -10.01
CA PRO A 157 -28.58 7.73 -9.19
C PRO A 157 -29.46 7.45 -7.96
N TYR A 158 -30.30 6.41 -7.98
CA TYR A 158 -31.13 6.05 -6.82
C TYR A 158 -30.29 5.53 -5.64
N GLN A 159 -29.15 4.85 -5.91
CA GLN A 159 -28.26 4.34 -4.87
C GLN A 159 -27.62 5.50 -4.09
N GLY A 160 -27.11 6.51 -4.80
CA GLY A 160 -26.61 7.74 -4.18
C GLY A 160 -27.70 8.49 -3.40
N ARG A 161 -28.94 8.56 -3.92
CA ARG A 161 -30.06 9.18 -3.17
C ARG A 161 -30.40 8.42 -1.90
N GLU A 162 -30.42 7.10 -1.94
CA GLU A 162 -30.69 6.27 -0.77
C GLU A 162 -29.66 6.50 0.34
N LEU A 163 -28.37 6.49 -0.02
CA LEU A 163 -27.30 6.81 0.93
C LEU A 163 -27.42 8.25 1.46
N ALA A 164 -27.68 9.23 0.59
CA ALA A 164 -27.86 10.62 1.00
C ALA A 164 -28.98 10.80 2.03
N PHE A 165 -30.12 10.13 1.84
CA PHE A 165 -31.22 10.16 2.81
C PHE A 165 -30.84 9.49 4.14
N LYS A 166 -30.15 8.36 4.10
CA LYS A 166 -29.68 7.65 5.30
C LYS A 166 -28.63 8.45 6.09
N LEU A 167 -27.80 9.24 5.39
CA LEU A 167 -26.85 10.19 5.99
C LEU A 167 -27.54 11.45 6.57
N GLY A 168 -28.87 11.61 6.37
CA GLY A 168 -29.60 12.77 6.85
C GLY A 168 -29.44 14.02 5.98
N LEU A 169 -28.85 13.93 4.79
CA LEU A 169 -28.67 15.05 3.86
C LEU A 169 -30.01 15.59 3.35
N LYS A 170 -30.05 16.88 3.04
CA LYS A 170 -31.30 17.59 2.69
C LYS A 170 -31.15 18.47 1.44
N GLY A 171 -32.25 18.68 0.74
CA GLY A 171 -32.34 19.67 -0.33
C GLY A 171 -31.27 19.52 -1.41
N GLN A 172 -30.42 20.53 -1.57
CA GLN A 172 -29.35 20.57 -2.55
C GLN A 172 -28.23 19.56 -2.27
N GLN A 173 -27.97 19.25 -0.99
CA GLN A 173 -26.96 18.27 -0.57
C GLN A 173 -27.21 16.88 -1.17
N ILE A 174 -28.49 16.47 -1.27
CA ILE A 174 -28.84 15.17 -1.88
C ILE A 174 -28.41 15.15 -3.36
N LYS A 175 -28.62 16.23 -4.09
CA LYS A 175 -28.23 16.32 -5.51
C LYS A 175 -26.71 16.30 -5.65
N GLN A 176 -26.02 17.06 -4.82
CA GLN A 176 -24.54 17.10 -4.80
C GLN A 176 -23.96 15.73 -4.44
N PHE A 177 -24.52 15.04 -3.43
CA PHE A 177 -24.06 13.70 -3.05
C PHE A 177 -24.25 12.68 -4.19
N VAL A 178 -25.37 12.75 -4.92
CA VAL A 178 -25.59 11.87 -6.09
C VAL A 178 -24.57 12.12 -7.19
N ILE A 179 -24.18 13.39 -7.42
CA ILE A 179 -23.13 13.73 -8.39
C ILE A 179 -21.79 13.16 -7.92
N ILE A 180 -21.43 13.36 -6.64
CA ILE A 180 -20.19 12.86 -6.06
C ILE A 180 -20.14 11.34 -6.12
N PHE A 181 -21.19 10.66 -5.66
CA PHE A 181 -21.30 9.20 -5.68
C PHE A 181 -21.12 8.62 -7.09
N ASN A 182 -21.84 9.16 -8.07
CA ASN A 182 -21.74 8.68 -9.45
C ASN A 182 -20.36 8.98 -10.07
N GLY A 183 -19.80 10.15 -9.81
CA GLY A 183 -18.47 10.53 -10.28
C GLY A 183 -17.38 9.61 -9.71
N LEU A 184 -17.38 9.37 -8.40
CA LEU A 184 -16.45 8.44 -7.74
C LEU A 184 -16.61 7.00 -8.27
N ALA A 185 -17.83 6.54 -8.47
CA ALA A 185 -18.10 5.20 -8.99
C ALA A 185 -17.66 5.03 -10.45
N THR A 186 -17.81 6.07 -11.27
CA THR A 186 -17.31 6.10 -12.64
C THR A 186 -15.79 6.10 -12.65
N LEU A 187 -15.16 6.98 -11.88
CA LEU A 187 -13.72 7.04 -11.70
C LEU A 187 -13.15 5.68 -11.22
N PHE A 188 -13.78 5.06 -10.22
CA PHE A 188 -13.37 3.78 -9.68
C PHE A 188 -13.29 2.70 -10.75
N LYS A 189 -14.31 2.64 -11.61
CA LYS A 189 -14.40 1.66 -12.69
C LYS A 189 -13.45 1.97 -13.86
N GLU A 190 -13.40 3.23 -14.31
CA GLU A 190 -12.64 3.63 -15.50
C GLU A 190 -11.13 3.64 -15.28
N LYS A 191 -10.68 3.91 -14.04
CA LYS A 191 -9.27 3.93 -13.67
C LYS A 191 -8.82 2.66 -12.95
N ASP A 192 -9.65 1.62 -12.92
CA ASP A 192 -9.36 0.35 -12.24
C ASP A 192 -8.86 0.54 -10.80
N LEU A 193 -9.64 1.23 -9.99
CA LEU A 193 -9.25 1.46 -8.62
C LEU A 193 -9.51 0.23 -7.74
N ALA A 194 -8.64 0.00 -6.77
CA ALA A 194 -8.83 -0.98 -5.71
C ALA A 194 -9.51 -0.37 -4.48
N LEU A 195 -9.24 0.92 -4.23
CA LEU A 195 -9.82 1.71 -3.15
C LEU A 195 -9.93 3.18 -3.58
N ILE A 196 -11.00 3.82 -3.17
CA ILE A 196 -11.17 5.26 -3.17
C ILE A 196 -11.80 5.68 -1.84
N GLU A 197 -11.27 6.74 -1.23
CA GLU A 197 -11.75 7.23 0.05
C GLU A 197 -11.72 8.76 0.07
N VAL A 198 -12.81 9.34 0.55
CA VAL A 198 -12.98 10.76 0.84
C VAL A 198 -13.25 10.85 2.34
N ASN A 199 -12.21 11.17 3.10
CA ASN A 199 -12.28 11.21 4.56
C ASN A 199 -11.50 12.41 5.13
N PRO A 200 -12.22 13.53 5.39
CA PRO A 200 -13.67 13.67 5.32
C PRO A 200 -14.22 14.12 3.96
N LEU A 201 -15.48 13.72 3.70
CA LEU A 201 -16.38 14.44 2.82
C LEU A 201 -17.10 15.48 3.71
N VAL A 202 -16.91 16.75 3.46
CA VAL A 202 -17.41 17.79 4.37
C VAL A 202 -18.68 18.44 3.86
N ILE A 203 -19.50 18.91 4.80
CA ILE A 203 -20.53 19.91 4.58
C ILE A 203 -19.89 21.25 4.95
N THR A 204 -19.84 22.19 4.01
CA THR A 204 -19.32 23.53 4.26
C THR A 204 -20.32 24.38 5.04
N ASP A 205 -19.87 25.50 5.63
CA ASP A 205 -20.76 26.46 6.32
C ASP A 205 -21.87 26.99 5.40
N GLU A 206 -21.66 27.01 4.09
CA GLU A 206 -22.69 27.35 3.09
C GLU A 206 -23.67 26.18 2.81
N GLY A 207 -23.45 25.03 3.42
CA GLY A 207 -24.27 23.84 3.27
C GLY A 207 -23.95 23.01 2.02
N ASN A 208 -22.85 23.25 1.33
CA ASN A 208 -22.42 22.49 0.16
C ASN A 208 -21.54 21.28 0.56
N LEU A 209 -21.59 20.23 -0.27
CA LEU A 209 -20.69 19.09 -0.11
C LEU A 209 -19.33 19.37 -0.80
N HIS A 210 -18.24 18.97 -0.14
CA HIS A 210 -16.89 19.17 -0.65
C HIS A 210 -15.96 17.99 -0.28
N CYS A 211 -15.17 17.50 -1.24
CA CYS A 211 -14.19 16.42 -1.03
C CYS A 211 -12.90 17.03 -0.48
N LEU A 212 -12.72 16.99 0.84
CA LEU A 212 -11.60 17.67 1.52
C LEU A 212 -10.29 16.89 1.41
N ASP A 213 -10.34 15.57 1.41
CA ASP A 213 -9.18 14.68 1.23
C ASP A 213 -9.46 13.64 0.15
N ALA A 214 -8.42 13.02 -0.37
CA ALA A 214 -8.50 12.00 -1.39
C ALA A 214 -7.44 10.91 -1.15
N LYS A 215 -7.90 9.68 -0.88
CA LYS A 215 -7.05 8.50 -0.87
C LYS A 215 -7.46 7.60 -2.03
N VAL A 216 -6.55 7.37 -2.94
CA VAL A 216 -6.80 6.58 -4.16
C VAL A 216 -5.74 5.49 -4.27
N VAL A 217 -6.19 4.25 -4.42
CA VAL A 217 -5.34 3.09 -4.71
C VAL A 217 -5.76 2.49 -6.04
N VAL A 218 -4.82 2.42 -6.97
CA VAL A 218 -5.02 1.81 -8.29
C VAL A 218 -4.66 0.33 -8.21
N ASP A 219 -5.42 -0.52 -8.90
CA ASP A 219 -5.07 -1.94 -9.05
C ASP A 219 -3.78 -2.06 -9.88
N SER A 220 -2.71 -2.55 -9.25
CA SER A 220 -1.40 -2.70 -9.89
C SER A 220 -1.45 -3.65 -11.12
N ASN A 221 -2.38 -4.60 -11.14
CA ASN A 221 -2.56 -5.51 -12.27
C ASN A 221 -3.13 -4.80 -13.52
N ALA A 222 -3.73 -3.62 -13.37
CA ALA A 222 -4.30 -2.84 -14.47
C ALA A 222 -3.34 -1.78 -15.04
N MET A 223 -2.17 -1.57 -14.43
CA MET A 223 -1.25 -0.48 -14.80
C MET A 223 -0.79 -0.51 -16.25
N TYR A 224 -0.73 -1.70 -16.89
CA TYR A 224 -0.35 -1.82 -18.30
C TYR A 224 -1.25 -1.01 -19.25
N ARG A 225 -2.49 -0.70 -18.86
CA ARG A 225 -3.45 0.08 -19.64
C ARG A 225 -3.65 1.53 -19.15
N HIS A 226 -3.01 1.90 -18.03
CA HIS A 226 -3.07 3.23 -17.41
C HIS A 226 -1.68 3.87 -17.32
N LYS A 227 -1.08 4.20 -18.45
CA LYS A 227 0.25 4.80 -18.50
C LYS A 227 0.32 6.19 -17.85
N ASP A 228 -0.78 6.92 -17.87
CA ASP A 228 -0.97 8.20 -17.19
C ASP A 228 -0.84 8.02 -15.66
N LEU A 229 -1.50 7.03 -15.10
CA LEU A 229 -1.39 6.70 -13.67
C LEU A 229 -0.02 6.12 -13.33
N GLN A 230 0.56 5.29 -14.20
CA GLN A 230 1.89 4.74 -14.00
C GLN A 230 2.96 5.85 -13.86
N ALA A 231 2.81 6.95 -14.60
CA ALA A 231 3.70 8.10 -14.50
C ALA A 231 3.57 8.87 -13.16
N MET A 232 2.51 8.63 -12.39
CA MET A 232 2.27 9.21 -11.06
C MET A 232 2.88 8.38 -9.92
N HIS A 233 3.46 7.22 -10.22
CA HIS A 233 4.07 6.33 -9.24
C HIS A 233 5.24 7.01 -8.53
N ASP A 234 5.25 6.95 -7.20
CA ASP A 234 6.35 7.45 -6.36
C ASP A 234 6.97 6.29 -5.57
N PRO A 235 8.05 5.69 -6.09
CA PRO A 235 8.70 4.56 -5.43
C PRO A 235 9.36 4.93 -4.09
N SER A 236 9.60 6.22 -3.81
CA SER A 236 10.16 6.66 -2.52
C SER A 236 9.22 6.45 -1.34
N GLN A 237 7.94 6.19 -1.62
CA GLN A 237 6.89 5.93 -0.62
C GLN A 237 6.67 4.43 -0.36
N GLU A 238 7.42 3.56 -1.03
CA GLU A 238 7.36 2.11 -0.87
C GLU A 238 8.53 1.61 0.01
N ASP A 239 8.39 0.41 0.56
CA ASP A 239 9.54 -0.26 1.19
C ASP A 239 10.63 -0.48 0.13
N GLU A 240 11.87 -0.15 0.45
CA GLU A 240 13.00 -0.23 -0.49
C GLU A 240 13.18 -1.65 -1.04
N ARG A 241 12.88 -2.67 -0.24
CA ARG A 241 12.96 -4.09 -0.63
C ARG A 241 11.83 -4.46 -1.58
N GLU A 242 10.61 -3.94 -1.34
CA GLU A 242 9.47 -4.15 -2.24
C GLU A 242 9.71 -3.48 -3.59
N ALA A 243 10.25 -2.26 -3.60
CA ALA A 243 10.62 -1.54 -4.81
C ALA A 243 11.75 -2.25 -5.58
N ALA A 244 12.78 -2.75 -4.87
CA ALA A 244 13.86 -3.53 -5.47
C ALA A 244 13.34 -4.85 -6.07
N ALA A 245 12.45 -5.54 -5.37
CA ALA A 245 11.83 -6.78 -5.84
C ALA A 245 10.98 -6.57 -7.10
N ALA A 246 10.22 -5.47 -7.16
CA ALA A 246 9.42 -5.12 -8.32
C ALA A 246 10.26 -4.92 -9.59
N ALA A 247 11.47 -4.37 -9.48
CA ALA A 247 12.40 -4.22 -10.61
C ALA A 247 12.83 -5.57 -11.22
N TRP A 248 12.77 -6.65 -10.45
CA TRP A 248 13.07 -8.02 -10.88
C TRP A 248 11.82 -8.87 -11.14
N GLU A 249 10.64 -8.24 -11.17
CA GLU A 249 9.33 -8.93 -11.31
C GLU A 249 9.11 -10.00 -10.23
N LEU A 250 9.60 -9.76 -9.02
CA LEU A 250 9.38 -10.60 -7.84
C LEU A 250 8.20 -10.06 -7.04
N ASN A 251 7.41 -10.97 -6.46
CA ASN A 251 6.36 -10.60 -5.52
C ASN A 251 6.94 -10.65 -4.10
N TYR A 252 7.22 -9.50 -3.53
CA TYR A 252 7.77 -9.34 -2.18
C TYR A 252 6.84 -8.50 -1.31
N VAL A 253 6.68 -8.90 -0.06
CA VAL A 253 6.04 -8.09 1.00
C VAL A 253 6.91 -8.18 2.24
N ALA A 254 7.31 -7.03 2.77
CA ALA A 254 8.06 -6.93 4.02
C ALA A 254 7.17 -7.24 5.21
N LEU A 255 7.68 -8.00 6.20
CA LEU A 255 7.03 -8.35 7.46
C LEU A 255 8.00 -8.10 8.63
N GLU A 256 7.46 -8.12 9.86
CA GLU A 256 8.23 -7.81 11.08
C GLU A 256 8.87 -9.06 11.73
N GLY A 257 9.35 -10.01 10.95
CA GLY A 257 9.94 -11.24 11.49
C GLY A 257 11.45 -11.29 11.40
N ASN A 258 12.01 -12.48 11.68
CA ASN A 258 13.43 -12.75 11.64
C ASN A 258 13.82 -13.97 10.79
N ILE A 259 12.84 -14.58 10.10
CA ILE A 259 13.08 -15.71 9.19
C ILE A 259 12.73 -15.27 7.77
N GLY A 260 13.75 -15.13 6.95
CA GLY A 260 13.57 -14.86 5.52
C GLY A 260 12.96 -16.06 4.80
N CYS A 261 11.96 -15.83 3.93
CA CYS A 261 11.28 -16.88 3.19
C CYS A 261 11.40 -16.65 1.69
N MET A 262 11.85 -17.67 0.93
CA MET A 262 11.86 -17.70 -0.52
C MET A 262 11.11 -18.92 -1.02
N VAL A 263 10.08 -18.71 -1.83
CA VAL A 263 9.19 -19.78 -2.28
C VAL A 263 8.81 -19.56 -3.75
N ASN A 264 8.43 -20.60 -4.46
CA ASN A 264 7.85 -20.49 -5.78
C ASN A 264 6.35 -20.79 -5.75
N GLY A 265 5.56 -19.73 -5.86
CA GLY A 265 4.11 -19.76 -5.86
C GLY A 265 3.49 -19.24 -4.56
N ALA A 266 2.57 -18.29 -4.69
CA ALA A 266 1.97 -17.57 -3.58
C ALA A 266 1.26 -18.47 -2.56
N GLY A 267 0.58 -19.53 -3.00
CA GLY A 267 -0.06 -20.50 -2.10
C GLY A 267 0.94 -21.27 -1.24
N LEU A 268 2.08 -21.67 -1.86
CA LEU A 268 3.15 -22.35 -1.11
C LEU A 268 3.83 -21.38 -0.15
N ALA A 269 3.99 -20.10 -0.53
CA ALA A 269 4.57 -19.07 0.35
C ALA A 269 3.69 -18.85 1.58
N MET A 270 2.38 -18.69 1.44
CA MET A 270 1.45 -18.58 2.57
C MET A 270 1.52 -19.80 3.49
N GLY A 271 1.45 -21.02 2.92
CA GLY A 271 1.56 -22.25 3.71
C GLY A 271 2.92 -22.40 4.41
N THR A 272 4.01 -21.90 3.79
CA THR A 272 5.35 -21.89 4.40
C THR A 272 5.40 -20.94 5.59
N MET A 273 4.85 -19.73 5.46
CA MET A 273 4.78 -18.78 6.56
C MET A 273 3.91 -19.29 7.72
N ASP A 274 2.78 -19.93 7.40
CA ASP A 274 1.89 -20.50 8.42
C ASP A 274 2.59 -21.60 9.23
N ILE A 275 3.33 -22.50 8.57
CA ILE A 275 4.02 -23.58 9.28
C ILE A 275 5.22 -23.05 10.08
N VAL A 276 5.93 -22.04 9.60
CA VAL A 276 6.98 -21.34 10.37
C VAL A 276 6.38 -20.76 11.65
N LYS A 277 5.23 -20.06 11.55
CA LYS A 277 4.52 -19.53 12.73
C LYS A 277 4.03 -20.60 13.67
N LEU A 278 3.52 -21.72 13.15
CA LEU A 278 3.05 -22.85 13.94
C LEU A 278 4.18 -23.45 14.81
N HIS A 279 5.43 -23.40 14.32
CA HIS A 279 6.61 -23.84 15.07
C HIS A 279 7.30 -22.72 15.87
N GLY A 280 6.63 -21.57 16.07
CA GLY A 280 7.11 -20.47 16.92
C GLY A 280 8.07 -19.49 16.24
N GLY A 281 8.29 -19.58 14.91
CA GLY A 281 9.08 -18.65 14.14
C GLY A 281 8.28 -17.43 13.68
N GLN A 282 8.98 -16.39 13.24
CA GLN A 282 8.38 -15.16 12.72
C GLN A 282 8.91 -14.88 11.29
N PRO A 283 8.08 -15.04 10.23
CA PRO A 283 8.48 -14.70 8.86
C PRO A 283 8.82 -13.22 8.73
N ALA A 284 9.99 -12.92 8.12
CA ALA A 284 10.44 -11.55 7.84
C ALA A 284 9.88 -11.01 6.53
N ASN A 285 9.42 -11.88 5.65
CA ASN A 285 8.87 -11.49 4.36
C ASN A 285 7.99 -12.59 3.75
N PHE A 286 7.10 -12.16 2.86
CA PHE A 286 6.56 -12.99 1.79
C PHE A 286 7.43 -12.79 0.55
N LEU A 287 7.88 -13.85 -0.11
CA LEU A 287 8.55 -13.75 -1.41
C LEU A 287 8.19 -14.94 -2.30
N ASP A 288 7.60 -14.63 -3.46
CA ASP A 288 7.33 -15.59 -4.51
C ASP A 288 8.19 -15.28 -5.73
N VAL A 289 9.11 -16.19 -6.06
CA VAL A 289 9.98 -16.07 -7.25
C VAL A 289 9.27 -16.48 -8.54
N GLY A 290 8.04 -16.97 -8.45
CA GLY A 290 7.22 -17.39 -9.59
C GLY A 290 7.67 -18.70 -10.26
N GLY A 291 6.87 -19.14 -11.23
CA GLY A 291 7.09 -20.40 -11.95
C GLY A 291 8.14 -20.35 -13.07
N GLY A 292 8.72 -19.19 -13.35
CA GLY A 292 9.76 -18.99 -14.40
C GLY A 292 11.07 -18.43 -13.83
N ALA A 293 11.40 -18.72 -12.57
CA ALA A 293 12.57 -18.18 -11.92
C ALA A 293 13.87 -18.60 -12.62
N THR A 294 14.66 -17.60 -13.02
CA THR A 294 16.03 -17.78 -13.52
C THR A 294 17.01 -17.72 -12.37
N LYS A 295 18.26 -18.15 -12.61
CA LYS A 295 19.35 -18.05 -11.64
C LYS A 295 19.53 -16.61 -11.14
N GLU A 296 19.49 -15.63 -12.03
CA GLU A 296 19.66 -14.21 -11.72
C GLU A 296 18.54 -13.71 -10.80
N ARG A 297 17.28 -14.03 -11.09
CA ARG A 297 16.13 -13.66 -10.26
C ARG A 297 16.23 -14.27 -8.86
N VAL A 298 16.64 -15.52 -8.76
CA VAL A 298 16.84 -16.20 -7.46
C VAL A 298 17.97 -15.54 -6.68
N THR A 299 19.07 -15.17 -7.34
CA THR A 299 20.19 -14.47 -6.72
C THR A 299 19.74 -13.11 -6.15
N GLU A 300 19.03 -12.32 -6.95
CA GLU A 300 18.53 -11.02 -6.48
C GLU A 300 17.47 -11.14 -5.39
N ALA A 301 16.58 -12.13 -5.49
CA ALA A 301 15.61 -12.43 -4.43
C ALA A 301 16.30 -12.72 -3.10
N PHE A 302 17.38 -13.49 -3.14
CA PHE A 302 18.14 -13.84 -1.95
C PHE A 302 18.87 -12.62 -1.35
N LYS A 303 19.45 -11.76 -2.21
CA LYS A 303 20.07 -10.49 -1.78
C LYS A 303 19.07 -9.57 -1.10
N ILE A 304 17.85 -9.45 -1.65
CA ILE A 304 16.77 -8.64 -1.07
C ILE A 304 16.39 -9.15 0.32
N ILE A 305 16.25 -10.47 0.50
CA ILE A 305 15.98 -11.05 1.82
C ILE A 305 17.09 -10.69 2.82
N LEU A 306 18.36 -10.83 2.41
CA LEU A 306 19.51 -10.58 3.28
C LEU A 306 19.81 -9.09 3.51
N SER A 307 19.18 -8.18 2.77
CA SER A 307 19.27 -6.74 3.06
C SER A 307 18.47 -6.34 4.30
N ASP A 308 17.63 -7.23 4.83
CA ASP A 308 16.94 -7.03 6.10
C ASP A 308 17.86 -7.45 7.26
N GLU A 309 18.33 -6.49 8.04
CA GLU A 309 19.22 -6.73 9.19
C GLU A 309 18.57 -7.58 10.30
N ASN A 310 17.24 -7.71 10.31
CA ASN A 310 16.53 -8.55 11.28
C ASN A 310 16.57 -10.03 10.91
N VAL A 311 16.92 -10.40 9.68
CA VAL A 311 16.95 -11.78 9.22
C VAL A 311 18.08 -12.55 9.88
N GLN A 312 17.72 -13.58 10.66
CA GLN A 312 18.63 -14.45 11.39
C GLN A 312 18.77 -15.84 10.77
N ALA A 313 17.82 -16.24 9.93
CA ALA A 313 17.87 -17.48 9.15
C ALA A 313 17.00 -17.35 7.91
N VAL A 314 17.29 -18.13 6.86
CA VAL A 314 16.52 -18.14 5.62
C VAL A 314 15.97 -19.53 5.34
N LEU A 315 14.66 -19.60 5.02
CA LEU A 315 14.00 -20.79 4.52
C LEU A 315 13.72 -20.67 3.02
N ILE A 316 14.30 -21.55 2.23
CA ILE A 316 14.02 -21.71 0.81
C ILE A 316 13.17 -22.97 0.63
N ASN A 317 11.92 -22.79 0.18
CA ASN A 317 11.00 -23.90 -0.02
C ASN A 317 10.48 -23.90 -1.47
N ILE A 318 11.01 -24.80 -2.27
CA ILE A 318 10.73 -24.91 -3.69
C ILE A 318 10.02 -26.22 -4.02
N PHE A 319 8.88 -26.09 -4.72
CA PHE A 319 8.22 -27.21 -5.36
C PHE A 319 8.45 -27.14 -6.88
N GLY A 320 9.27 -28.02 -7.40
CA GLY A 320 9.64 -28.09 -8.81
C GLY A 320 8.54 -28.72 -9.65
N GLY A 321 7.55 -27.92 -10.02
CA GLY A 321 6.60 -28.26 -11.09
C GLY A 321 7.18 -27.81 -12.44
N ILE A 322 6.99 -26.52 -12.77
CA ILE A 322 7.56 -25.88 -13.96
C ILE A 322 9.03 -25.49 -13.70
N VAL A 323 9.31 -24.96 -12.51
CA VAL A 323 10.68 -24.60 -12.08
C VAL A 323 11.49 -25.86 -11.78
N ARG A 324 12.73 -25.89 -12.23
CA ARG A 324 13.69 -26.96 -11.95
C ARG A 324 14.47 -26.65 -10.67
N CYS A 325 14.50 -27.60 -9.75
CA CYS A 325 15.16 -27.43 -8.46
C CYS A 325 16.69 -27.28 -8.58
N ASP A 326 17.32 -27.87 -9.60
CA ASP A 326 18.75 -27.71 -9.88
C ASP A 326 19.12 -26.25 -10.25
N LEU A 327 18.28 -25.56 -11.04
CA LEU A 327 18.51 -24.13 -11.35
C LEU A 327 18.34 -23.23 -10.12
N ILE A 328 17.41 -23.56 -9.25
CA ILE A 328 17.26 -22.85 -7.97
C ILE A 328 18.49 -23.08 -7.09
N ALA A 329 18.98 -24.31 -7.00
CA ALA A 329 20.20 -24.62 -6.25
C ALA A 329 21.40 -23.81 -6.74
N GLU A 330 21.59 -23.72 -8.06
CA GLU A 330 22.64 -22.88 -8.66
C GLU A 330 22.47 -21.39 -8.33
N GLY A 331 21.22 -20.88 -8.35
CA GLY A 331 20.89 -19.51 -7.98
C GLY A 331 21.23 -19.22 -6.50
N VAL A 332 20.86 -20.13 -5.59
CA VAL A 332 21.19 -20.04 -4.17
C VAL A 332 22.72 -20.02 -3.95
N ILE A 333 23.44 -20.96 -4.57
CA ILE A 333 24.90 -21.02 -4.49
C ILE A 333 25.52 -19.72 -5.02
N GLY A 334 25.03 -19.23 -6.15
CA GLY A 334 25.48 -17.97 -6.74
C GLY A 334 25.30 -16.79 -5.77
N ALA A 335 24.14 -16.67 -5.15
CA ALA A 335 23.83 -15.63 -4.19
C ALA A 335 24.70 -15.72 -2.92
N VAL A 336 24.83 -16.92 -2.34
CA VAL A 336 25.64 -17.16 -1.14
C VAL A 336 27.10 -16.78 -1.38
N ASN A 337 27.65 -17.15 -2.54
CA ASN A 337 29.04 -16.82 -2.90
C ASN A 337 29.25 -15.33 -3.19
N GLU A 338 28.25 -14.64 -3.75
CA GLU A 338 28.33 -13.23 -4.13
C GLU A 338 28.15 -12.31 -2.91
N VAL A 339 27.27 -12.67 -2.00
CA VAL A 339 26.86 -11.83 -0.85
C VAL A 339 27.67 -12.15 0.41
N GLY A 340 28.24 -13.34 0.52
CA GLY A 340 28.99 -13.77 1.71
C GLY A 340 28.04 -14.01 2.90
N VAL A 341 27.10 -14.95 2.74
CA VAL A 341 26.04 -15.21 3.70
C VAL A 341 26.57 -15.76 5.01
N GLU A 342 26.27 -15.09 6.12
CA GLU A 342 26.63 -15.51 7.48
C GLU A 342 25.46 -16.22 8.21
N VAL A 343 24.23 -16.03 7.76
CA VAL A 343 23.03 -16.62 8.40
C VAL A 343 22.79 -18.06 7.93
N PRO A 344 22.24 -18.94 8.78
CA PRO A 344 21.87 -20.30 8.37
C PRO A 344 20.82 -20.30 7.25
N VAL A 345 21.02 -21.16 6.26
CA VAL A 345 20.09 -21.35 5.13
C VAL A 345 19.53 -22.77 5.18
N VAL A 346 18.21 -22.89 5.34
CA VAL A 346 17.48 -24.17 5.26
C VAL A 346 16.83 -24.27 3.91
N VAL A 347 17.04 -25.37 3.18
CA VAL A 347 16.52 -25.58 1.84
C VAL A 347 15.70 -26.85 1.77
N ARG A 348 14.45 -26.72 1.35
CA ARG A 348 13.62 -27.83 0.95
C ARG A 348 13.34 -27.79 -0.54
N LEU A 349 13.76 -28.83 -1.25
CA LEU A 349 13.50 -29.03 -2.67
C LEU A 349 12.64 -30.27 -2.88
N GLU A 350 11.53 -30.13 -3.63
CA GLU A 350 10.65 -31.23 -3.98
C GLU A 350 10.16 -31.08 -5.44
N GLY A 351 9.91 -32.19 -6.12
CA GLY A 351 9.46 -32.22 -7.51
C GLY A 351 10.58 -32.35 -8.54
N ASN A 352 10.48 -31.64 -9.65
CA ASN A 352 11.37 -31.81 -10.81
C ASN A 352 12.82 -31.48 -10.48
N ASN A 353 13.72 -32.45 -10.71
CA ASN A 353 15.15 -32.36 -10.41
C ASN A 353 15.50 -32.08 -8.93
N ALA A 354 14.63 -32.45 -7.99
CA ALA A 354 14.87 -32.18 -6.57
C ALA A 354 16.10 -32.93 -6.02
N GLU A 355 16.34 -34.19 -6.45
CA GLU A 355 17.53 -34.94 -6.06
C GLU A 355 18.80 -34.28 -6.59
N LEU A 356 18.83 -33.94 -7.87
CA LEU A 356 19.96 -33.24 -8.48
C LEU A 356 20.21 -31.88 -7.80
N GLY A 357 19.15 -31.13 -7.48
CA GLY A 357 19.30 -29.88 -6.76
C GLY A 357 19.90 -30.06 -5.36
N ARG A 358 19.52 -31.11 -4.62
CA ARG A 358 20.12 -31.43 -3.32
C ARG A 358 21.58 -31.85 -3.44
N GLU A 359 21.93 -32.63 -4.47
CA GLU A 359 23.33 -33.00 -4.76
C GLU A 359 24.19 -31.75 -5.04
N VAL A 360 23.70 -30.85 -5.91
CA VAL A 360 24.36 -29.58 -6.25
C VAL A 360 24.59 -28.73 -4.98
N LEU A 361 23.61 -28.63 -4.09
CA LEU A 361 23.76 -27.94 -2.83
C LEU A 361 24.77 -28.60 -1.90
N ALA A 362 24.76 -29.93 -1.78
CA ALA A 362 25.68 -30.67 -0.92
C ALA A 362 27.15 -30.55 -1.39
N GLU A 363 27.37 -30.55 -2.71
CA GLU A 363 28.70 -30.42 -3.31
C GLU A 363 29.24 -28.99 -3.26
N SER A 364 28.41 -28.00 -2.99
CA SER A 364 28.78 -26.57 -2.93
C SER A 364 29.78 -26.23 -1.83
N GLY A 365 29.88 -27.07 -0.78
CA GLY A 365 30.69 -26.81 0.42
C GLY A 365 30.14 -25.68 1.32
N LEU A 366 28.95 -25.17 1.03
CA LEU A 366 28.29 -24.14 1.83
C LEU A 366 27.54 -24.73 3.03
N ASN A 367 27.40 -23.95 4.10
CA ASN A 367 26.63 -24.35 5.27
C ASN A 367 25.11 -24.26 5.04
N ILE A 368 24.60 -25.18 4.20
CA ILE A 368 23.19 -25.28 3.85
C ILE A 368 22.58 -26.52 4.48
N ILE A 369 21.47 -26.34 5.16
CA ILE A 369 20.73 -27.42 5.82
C ILE A 369 19.65 -27.93 4.84
N ALA A 370 19.77 -29.18 4.40
CA ALA A 370 18.78 -29.80 3.50
C ALA A 370 17.66 -30.42 4.33
N ALA A 371 16.43 -29.95 4.14
CA ALA A 371 15.24 -30.45 4.82
C ALA A 371 14.50 -31.49 3.97
N THR A 372 13.89 -32.47 4.64
CA THR A 372 13.21 -33.61 3.99
C THR A 372 11.70 -33.41 3.82
N SER A 373 11.10 -32.57 4.64
CA SER A 373 9.68 -32.21 4.58
C SER A 373 9.46 -30.73 4.93
N LEU A 374 8.27 -30.21 4.68
CA LEU A 374 7.95 -28.82 5.02
C LEU A 374 7.96 -28.60 6.54
N THR A 375 7.46 -29.54 7.33
CA THR A 375 7.52 -29.49 8.79
C THR A 375 8.96 -29.52 9.30
N ASP A 376 9.78 -30.42 8.76
CA ASP A 376 11.21 -30.50 9.08
C ASP A 376 11.94 -29.20 8.75
N ALA A 377 11.66 -28.61 7.58
CA ALA A 377 12.23 -27.32 7.17
C ALA A 377 11.87 -26.19 8.15
N ALA A 378 10.59 -26.12 8.56
CA ALA A 378 10.13 -25.10 9.51
C ALA A 378 10.80 -25.27 10.89
N GLN A 379 10.88 -26.50 11.41
CA GLN A 379 11.55 -26.79 12.69
C GLN A 379 13.05 -26.42 12.64
N GLN A 380 13.73 -26.78 11.57
CA GLN A 380 15.17 -26.52 11.43
C GLN A 380 15.44 -25.01 11.29
N VAL A 381 14.66 -24.27 10.50
CA VAL A 381 14.89 -22.82 10.35
C VAL A 381 14.54 -22.05 11.62
N VAL A 382 13.50 -22.44 12.35
CA VAL A 382 13.16 -21.82 13.64
C VAL A 382 14.26 -22.06 14.67
N ALA A 383 14.76 -23.31 14.77
CA ALA A 383 15.88 -23.62 15.65
C ALA A 383 17.16 -22.83 15.26
N ALA A 384 17.44 -22.71 13.97
CA ALA A 384 18.59 -21.95 13.44
C ALA A 384 18.50 -20.44 13.68
N ALA A 385 17.28 -19.88 13.72
CA ALA A 385 17.02 -18.48 14.04
C ALA A 385 17.00 -18.19 15.56
N GLY A 386 17.42 -19.13 16.42
CA GLY A 386 17.42 -18.96 17.86
C GLY A 386 16.05 -19.07 18.53
N GLY A 387 15.07 -19.61 17.83
CA GLY A 387 13.75 -19.95 18.39
C GLY A 387 13.85 -21.12 19.36
N VAL A 388 12.98 -21.12 20.36
CA VAL A 388 12.84 -22.27 21.27
C VAL A 388 12.16 -23.40 20.50
N ALA A 389 12.84 -24.52 20.34
CA ALA A 389 12.31 -25.74 19.74
C ALA A 389 11.18 -26.35 20.58
#